data_6c8630a76bbed24e32e00ac8ce3533c8
#
_entry.id   6c8630a76bbed24e32e00ac8ce3533c8
#
_cell.length_a   1.000
_cell.length_b   1.000
_cell.length_c   1.000
_cell.angle_alpha   90.00
_cell.angle_beta   90.00
_cell.angle_gamma   90.00
#
_symmetry.space_group_name_H-M   'P 1'
#
loop_
_entity.id
_entity.type
_entity.pdbx_description
1 polymer ?
#
loop_
_entity_poly.entity_id
_entity_poly.type
_entity_poly.pdbx_seq_one_letter_code
_entity_poly.pdbx_strand_id
1 'polypeptide(L)'
;PLFMLLAGFFTALSLSMRNTGNYAFNRLIRLGVPLLLLWSFIPAIDEEASSLFKIPELISYIFYDIPFTFRLDHLWFLYYLLIFYSVLLLIKTAVPVIYSFILGFELSLSRVLMVWLPILILLSPLNKPTGGIIGNDPITFGEVNLGSMLFMASFFLIGMQAYKSSKFLENLQRTRFWLPSLIVFSFIPIGLLVWGGVKDDPFAFSGLLELWIVNSLSGCAALLLVLSIMGLAMHKISSSGHILRWLVKLSYPIYVFHLMFVISVSGTLMFFGFNDWLVVLLGFASGILFPVIIYYAFIAWTPLDWIFNGYKNSKYQPKSALMVRLARYL
;
A
#
# COMPACT_ATOMS: atom_id res chain seq x y z
N PRO A 1 5.52 -0.59 2.41
CA PRO A 1 6.64 -1.14 1.63
C PRO A 1 6.30 -2.43 0.88
N LEU A 2 5.69 -3.46 1.52
CA LEU A 2 5.37 -4.74 0.86
C LEU A 2 4.50 -4.57 -0.39
N PHE A 3 3.44 -3.80 -0.31
CA PHE A 3 2.57 -3.53 -1.46
C PHE A 3 3.28 -2.80 -2.60
N MET A 4 4.21 -1.90 -2.29
CA MET A 4 5.04 -1.22 -3.30
C MET A 4 5.96 -2.21 -4.01
N LEU A 5 6.59 -3.13 -3.27
CA LEU A 5 7.41 -4.19 -3.86
C LEU A 5 6.58 -5.10 -4.77
N LEU A 6 5.42 -5.55 -4.32
CA LEU A 6 4.51 -6.37 -5.14
C LEU A 6 4.01 -5.60 -6.36
N ALA A 7 3.68 -4.31 -6.21
CA ALA A 7 3.29 -3.46 -7.34
C ALA A 7 4.40 -3.37 -8.40
N GLY A 8 5.65 -3.20 -7.98
CA GLY A 8 6.81 -3.21 -8.88
C GLY A 8 6.97 -4.54 -9.61
N PHE A 9 6.88 -5.66 -8.90
CA PHE A 9 6.97 -7.00 -9.47
C PHE A 9 5.88 -7.25 -10.53
N PHE A 10 4.62 -6.97 -10.20
CA PHE A 10 3.52 -7.15 -11.15
C PHE A 10 3.54 -6.13 -12.28
N THR A 11 4.19 -4.99 -12.11
CA THR A 11 4.42 -4.02 -13.18
C THR A 11 5.38 -4.58 -14.22
N ALA A 12 6.53 -5.10 -13.79
CA ALA A 12 7.49 -5.74 -14.70
C ALA A 12 6.86 -6.93 -15.44
N LEU A 13 6.13 -7.80 -14.74
CA LEU A 13 5.37 -8.89 -15.32
C LEU A 13 4.34 -8.39 -16.36
N SER A 14 3.55 -7.37 -16.01
CA SER A 14 2.50 -6.89 -16.91
C SER A 14 3.06 -6.22 -18.16
N LEU A 15 4.14 -5.45 -18.03
CA LEU A 15 4.80 -4.78 -19.15
C LEU A 15 5.58 -5.72 -20.07
N SER A 16 5.92 -6.94 -19.60
CA SER A 16 6.48 -8.00 -20.45
C SER A 16 5.42 -8.71 -21.29
N MET A 17 4.15 -8.68 -20.86
CA MET A 17 3.05 -9.41 -21.50
C MET A 17 2.07 -8.53 -22.28
N ARG A 18 2.06 -7.21 -22.06
CA ARG A 18 1.07 -6.29 -22.62
C ARG A 18 1.73 -5.12 -23.33
N ASN A 19 0.99 -4.55 -24.30
CA ASN A 19 1.36 -3.27 -24.91
C ASN A 19 1.34 -2.16 -23.83
N THR A 20 2.31 -1.25 -23.93
CA THR A 20 2.51 -0.13 -23.00
C THR A 20 1.27 0.76 -22.86
N GLY A 21 0.58 1.07 -23.99
CA GLY A 21 -0.64 1.89 -23.97
C GLY A 21 -1.79 1.22 -23.21
N ASN A 22 -2.04 -0.07 -23.46
CA ASN A 22 -3.08 -0.82 -22.76
C ASN A 22 -2.77 -0.95 -21.25
N TYR A 23 -1.49 -1.10 -20.90
CA TYR A 23 -1.08 -1.11 -19.51
C TYR A 23 -1.35 0.24 -18.84
N ALA A 24 -0.92 1.35 -19.48
CA ALA A 24 -1.11 2.71 -18.97
C ALA A 24 -2.60 3.00 -18.71
N PHE A 25 -3.45 2.74 -19.71
CA PHE A 25 -4.88 2.95 -19.59
C PHE A 25 -5.51 2.13 -18.47
N ASN A 26 -5.16 0.84 -18.37
CA ASN A 26 -5.65 -0.03 -17.30
C ASN A 26 -5.26 0.50 -15.90
N ARG A 27 -4.01 0.97 -15.73
CA ARG A 27 -3.56 1.52 -14.45
C ARG A 27 -4.24 2.84 -14.12
N LEU A 28 -4.39 3.73 -15.10
CA LEU A 28 -5.09 5.00 -14.92
C LEU A 28 -6.53 4.78 -14.45
N ILE A 29 -7.27 3.89 -15.09
CA ILE A 29 -8.66 3.61 -14.69
C ILE A 29 -8.71 2.93 -13.31
N ARG A 30 -7.91 1.90 -13.07
CA ARG A 30 -8.00 1.10 -11.83
C ARG A 30 -7.50 1.83 -10.59
N LEU A 31 -6.63 2.81 -10.71
CA LEU A 31 -6.13 3.59 -9.58
C LEU A 31 -6.67 5.02 -9.59
N GLY A 32 -6.68 5.66 -10.76
CA GLY A 32 -7.12 7.05 -10.88
C GLY A 32 -8.61 7.23 -10.62
N VAL A 33 -9.46 6.33 -11.12
CA VAL A 33 -10.92 6.45 -10.89
C VAL A 33 -11.28 6.29 -9.41
N PRO A 34 -10.82 5.25 -8.67
CA PRO A 34 -11.05 5.20 -7.23
C PRO A 34 -10.46 6.38 -6.48
N LEU A 35 -9.25 6.82 -6.84
CA LEU A 35 -8.64 7.99 -6.23
C LEU A 35 -9.52 9.24 -6.42
N LEU A 36 -10.00 9.50 -7.64
CA LEU A 36 -10.84 10.66 -7.94
C LEU A 36 -12.26 10.58 -7.37
N LEU A 37 -12.83 9.39 -7.24
CA LEU A 37 -14.17 9.22 -6.68
C LEU A 37 -14.20 9.24 -5.16
N LEU A 38 -13.12 8.79 -4.52
CA LEU A 38 -13.08 8.56 -3.08
C LEU A 38 -12.26 9.60 -2.32
N TRP A 39 -11.44 10.41 -3.03
CA TRP A 39 -10.62 11.46 -2.41
C TRP A 39 -11.43 12.47 -1.58
N SER A 40 -12.70 12.66 -1.92
CA SER A 40 -13.58 13.56 -1.20
C SER A 40 -14.37 12.89 -0.07
N PHE A 41 -14.69 11.60 -0.19
CA PHE A 41 -15.53 10.91 0.79
C PHE A 41 -14.77 10.42 2.01
N ILE A 42 -13.54 9.95 1.82
CA ILE A 42 -12.77 9.30 2.89
C ILE A 42 -12.19 10.29 3.87
N PRO A 43 -11.57 11.39 3.44
CA PRO A 43 -11.06 12.41 4.36
C PRO A 43 -12.14 13.06 5.22
N ALA A 44 -13.34 13.24 4.67
CA ALA A 44 -14.46 13.77 5.43
C ALA A 44 -14.83 12.92 6.63
N ILE A 45 -14.74 11.61 6.47
CA ILE A 45 -15.03 10.67 7.54
C ILE A 45 -13.91 10.66 8.58
N ASP A 46 -12.67 10.91 8.17
CA ASP A 46 -11.53 10.95 9.09
C ASP A 46 -11.55 12.18 10.02
N GLU A 47 -12.04 13.34 9.57
CA GLU A 47 -12.07 14.56 10.38
C GLU A 47 -13.33 14.72 11.22
N GLU A 48 -14.51 14.50 10.63
CA GLU A 48 -15.78 14.83 11.28
C GLU A 48 -16.45 13.62 11.92
N ALA A 49 -16.28 12.42 11.36
CA ALA A 49 -16.93 11.23 11.86
C ALA A 49 -16.11 10.50 12.92
N SER A 50 -15.78 11.18 14.01
CA SER A 50 -15.30 10.46 15.22
C SER A 50 -16.37 9.52 15.80
N SER A 51 -17.62 9.60 15.33
CA SER A 51 -18.69 8.66 15.69
C SER A 51 -19.78 8.62 14.59
N LEU A 52 -20.48 7.47 14.47
CA LEU A 52 -21.64 7.31 13.57
C LEU A 52 -22.78 8.29 13.84
N PHE A 53 -22.79 8.96 15.00
CA PHE A 53 -23.81 9.95 15.38
C PHE A 53 -23.64 11.30 14.68
N LYS A 54 -22.48 11.58 14.10
CA LYS A 54 -22.20 12.82 13.36
C LYS A 54 -22.47 12.71 11.85
N ILE A 55 -23.22 11.69 11.41
CA ILE A 55 -23.57 11.52 9.99
C ILE A 55 -24.22 12.77 9.36
N PRO A 56 -25.15 13.51 10.02
CA PRO A 56 -25.73 14.72 9.44
C PRO A 56 -24.69 15.82 9.20
N GLU A 57 -23.76 16.00 10.14
CA GLU A 57 -22.64 16.96 10.04
C GLU A 57 -21.66 16.53 8.94
N LEU A 58 -21.38 15.25 8.85
CA LEU A 58 -20.59 14.64 7.79
C LEU A 58 -21.18 14.88 6.40
N ILE A 59 -22.49 14.72 6.23
CA ILE A 59 -23.16 14.99 4.96
C ILE A 59 -23.04 16.48 4.59
N SER A 60 -23.23 17.38 5.54
CA SER A 60 -23.05 18.82 5.32
C SER A 60 -21.61 19.14 4.88
N TYR A 61 -20.63 18.59 5.58
CA TYR A 61 -19.22 18.77 5.28
C TYR A 61 -18.86 18.23 3.89
N ILE A 62 -19.32 17.03 3.51
CA ILE A 62 -19.12 16.44 2.18
C ILE A 62 -19.59 17.38 1.06
N PHE A 63 -20.72 18.03 1.22
CA PHE A 63 -21.31 18.85 0.17
C PHE A 63 -20.76 20.27 0.10
N TYR A 64 -20.32 20.85 1.23
CA TYR A 64 -19.95 22.27 1.32
C TYR A 64 -18.45 22.51 1.47
N ASP A 65 -17.72 21.68 2.21
CA ASP A 65 -16.33 21.97 2.59
C ASP A 65 -15.29 21.15 1.80
N ILE A 66 -15.58 19.89 1.51
CA ILE A 66 -14.64 18.98 0.83
C ILE A 66 -14.22 19.38 -0.58
N PRO A 67 -15.06 19.99 -1.45
CA PRO A 67 -14.63 20.27 -2.82
C PRO A 67 -13.32 21.03 -2.95
N PHE A 68 -12.80 21.56 -1.84
CA PHE A 68 -11.62 22.41 -1.84
C PHE A 68 -10.41 21.87 -1.06
N THR A 69 -10.53 20.77 -0.34
CA THR A 69 -9.43 20.29 0.53
C THR A 69 -8.46 19.33 -0.14
N PHE A 70 -8.82 18.64 -1.21
CA PHE A 70 -7.97 17.70 -1.99
C PHE A 70 -7.11 16.75 -1.12
N ARG A 71 -7.66 16.26 -0.01
CA ARG A 71 -6.94 15.40 0.92
C ARG A 71 -6.81 13.97 0.38
N LEU A 72 -5.70 13.32 0.64
CA LEU A 72 -5.40 11.94 0.23
C LEU A 72 -5.56 10.95 1.37
N ASP A 73 -5.22 11.35 2.58
CA ASP A 73 -5.10 10.51 3.76
C ASP A 73 -4.55 9.10 3.39
N HIS A 74 -5.21 8.01 3.70
CA HIS A 74 -4.71 6.67 3.38
C HIS A 74 -4.67 6.32 1.87
N LEU A 75 -5.27 7.14 0.99
CA LEU A 75 -5.20 6.94 -0.46
C LEU A 75 -3.86 7.40 -1.06
N TRP A 76 -2.95 7.97 -0.26
CA TRP A 76 -1.61 8.37 -0.70
C TRP A 76 -0.86 7.25 -1.45
N PHE A 77 -1.12 6.00 -1.10
CA PHE A 77 -0.52 4.85 -1.77
C PHE A 77 -0.94 4.74 -3.25
N LEU A 78 -2.22 4.97 -3.58
CA LEU A 78 -2.70 5.01 -4.97
C LEU A 78 -2.06 6.17 -5.74
N TYR A 79 -1.93 7.32 -5.09
CA TYR A 79 -1.30 8.51 -5.64
C TYR A 79 0.17 8.25 -5.99
N TYR A 80 0.97 7.69 -5.07
CA TYR A 80 2.35 7.34 -5.36
C TYR A 80 2.49 6.27 -6.44
N LEU A 81 1.60 5.28 -6.47
CA LEU A 81 1.60 4.30 -7.56
C LEU A 81 1.34 4.94 -8.92
N LEU A 82 0.43 5.90 -9.01
CA LEU A 82 0.19 6.64 -10.27
C LEU A 82 1.42 7.42 -10.70
N ILE A 83 2.12 8.08 -9.76
CA ILE A 83 3.38 8.76 -10.05
C ILE A 83 4.42 7.76 -10.55
N PHE A 84 4.64 6.64 -9.86
CA PHE A 84 5.64 5.65 -10.24
C PHE A 84 5.35 5.03 -11.60
N TYR A 85 4.09 4.73 -11.89
CA TYR A 85 3.72 4.22 -13.21
C TYR A 85 3.93 5.26 -14.31
N SER A 86 3.57 6.52 -14.07
CA SER A 86 3.77 7.60 -15.03
C SER A 86 5.25 7.83 -15.32
N VAL A 87 6.07 7.93 -14.28
CA VAL A 87 7.54 8.10 -14.41
C VAL A 87 8.15 6.89 -15.11
N LEU A 88 7.77 5.67 -14.75
CA LEU A 88 8.29 4.46 -15.38
C LEU A 88 7.93 4.38 -16.86
N LEU A 89 6.69 4.74 -17.23
CA LEU A 89 6.26 4.76 -18.63
C LEU A 89 6.98 5.83 -19.42
N LEU A 90 7.22 7.00 -18.84
CA LEU A 90 8.06 8.04 -19.43
C LEU A 90 9.50 7.55 -19.66
N ILE A 91 10.11 6.92 -18.67
CA ILE A 91 11.46 6.33 -18.81
C ILE A 91 11.47 5.27 -19.91
N LYS A 92 10.47 4.38 -19.93
CA LYS A 92 10.39 3.30 -20.93
C LYS A 92 10.26 3.85 -22.36
N THR A 93 9.55 4.96 -22.55
CA THR A 93 9.30 5.53 -23.89
C THR A 93 10.38 6.53 -24.32
N ALA A 94 10.83 7.39 -23.40
CA ALA A 94 11.80 8.44 -23.71
C ALA A 94 13.27 7.97 -23.59
N VAL A 95 13.57 7.10 -22.62
CA VAL A 95 14.95 6.65 -22.35
C VAL A 95 14.97 5.12 -22.13
N PRO A 96 14.71 4.32 -23.18
CA PRO A 96 14.60 2.86 -23.07
C PRO A 96 15.88 2.18 -22.56
N VAL A 97 17.03 2.82 -22.71
CA VAL A 97 18.31 2.33 -22.15
C VAL A 97 18.26 2.28 -20.62
N ILE A 98 17.76 3.34 -19.98
CA ILE A 98 17.59 3.35 -18.50
C ILE A 98 16.58 2.31 -18.05
N TYR A 99 15.47 2.17 -18.78
CA TYR A 99 14.47 1.15 -18.49
C TYR A 99 15.07 -0.28 -18.56
N SER A 100 15.84 -0.57 -19.62
CA SER A 100 16.50 -1.87 -19.76
C SER A 100 17.57 -2.11 -18.70
N PHE A 101 18.30 -1.07 -18.28
CA PHE A 101 19.26 -1.14 -17.19
C PHE A 101 18.56 -1.48 -15.86
N ILE A 102 17.45 -0.81 -15.52
CA ILE A 102 16.66 -1.10 -14.31
C ILE A 102 16.21 -2.56 -14.29
N LEU A 103 15.66 -3.06 -15.40
CA LEU A 103 15.21 -4.45 -15.52
C LEU A 103 16.33 -5.47 -15.68
N GLY A 104 17.47 -5.06 -16.19
CA GLY A 104 18.65 -5.91 -16.38
C GLY A 104 19.43 -6.17 -15.10
N PHE A 105 19.17 -5.41 -14.04
CA PHE A 105 19.85 -5.58 -12.77
C PHE A 105 19.31 -6.80 -12.04
N GLU A 106 20.01 -7.91 -12.18
CA GLU A 106 19.65 -9.16 -11.49
C GLU A 106 19.86 -9.02 -9.98
N LEU A 107 18.83 -9.30 -9.21
CA LEU A 107 18.93 -9.33 -7.75
C LEU A 107 19.60 -10.63 -7.27
N SER A 108 20.46 -10.45 -6.27
CA SER A 108 20.90 -11.52 -5.38
C SER A 108 20.77 -11.01 -3.95
N LEU A 109 20.76 -11.91 -2.97
CA LEU A 109 20.66 -11.49 -1.57
C LEU A 109 21.81 -10.56 -1.18
N SER A 110 23.03 -10.84 -1.64
CA SER A 110 24.20 -9.99 -1.42
C SER A 110 24.03 -8.59 -2.05
N ARG A 111 23.50 -8.50 -3.27
CA ARG A 111 23.25 -7.20 -3.93
C ARG A 111 22.17 -6.40 -3.21
N VAL A 112 21.13 -7.05 -2.70
CA VAL A 112 20.12 -6.36 -1.87
C VAL A 112 20.74 -5.81 -0.61
N LEU A 113 21.56 -6.59 0.09
CA LEU A 113 22.22 -6.15 1.32
C LEU A 113 23.30 -5.11 1.07
N MET A 114 24.05 -5.18 -0.05
CA MET A 114 25.15 -4.24 -0.34
C MET A 114 24.70 -2.95 -1.02
N VAL A 115 23.60 -2.96 -1.77
CA VAL A 115 23.13 -1.80 -2.54
C VAL A 115 21.85 -1.22 -1.95
N TRP A 116 20.80 -2.03 -1.84
CA TRP A 116 19.49 -1.52 -1.44
C TRP A 116 19.38 -1.23 0.05
N LEU A 117 20.02 -2.03 0.90
CA LEU A 117 19.98 -1.79 2.34
C LEU A 117 20.64 -0.45 2.72
N PRO A 118 21.86 -0.10 2.25
CA PRO A 118 22.44 1.22 2.50
C PRO A 118 21.58 2.37 1.95
N ILE A 119 21.01 2.22 0.75
CA ILE A 119 20.11 3.22 0.18
C ILE A 119 18.91 3.45 1.09
N LEU A 120 18.27 2.40 1.57
CA LEU A 120 17.12 2.50 2.47
C LEU A 120 17.50 3.07 3.85
N ILE A 121 18.67 2.74 4.37
CA ILE A 121 19.21 3.33 5.60
C ILE A 121 19.34 4.86 5.43
N LEU A 122 19.90 5.32 4.32
CA LEU A 122 20.07 6.75 4.04
C LEU A 122 18.74 7.47 3.77
N LEU A 123 17.78 6.81 3.13
CA LEU A 123 16.47 7.39 2.81
C LEU A 123 15.51 7.39 4.01
N SER A 124 15.69 6.50 4.97
CA SER A 124 14.79 6.37 6.13
C SER A 124 14.64 7.65 6.94
N PRO A 125 15.71 8.38 7.30
CA PRO A 125 15.60 9.65 8.00
C PRO A 125 14.86 10.73 7.20
N LEU A 126 15.00 10.71 5.86
CA LEU A 126 14.27 11.62 4.96
C LEU A 126 12.79 11.26 4.86
N ASN A 127 12.45 9.97 5.02
CA ASN A 127 11.08 9.51 5.07
C ASN A 127 10.35 9.92 6.36
N LYS A 128 11.09 10.11 7.46
CA LYS A 128 10.53 10.39 8.79
C LYS A 128 11.24 11.57 9.46
N PRO A 129 11.16 12.77 8.92
CA PRO A 129 11.89 13.93 9.47
C PRO A 129 11.44 14.32 10.88
N THR A 130 10.24 13.92 11.30
CA THR A 130 9.66 14.24 12.61
C THR A 130 9.90 13.17 13.67
N GLY A 131 10.59 12.08 13.33
CA GLY A 131 10.94 11.03 14.30
C GLY A 131 9.85 10.02 14.64
N GLY A 132 8.74 10.04 13.92
CA GLY A 132 7.68 9.05 14.10
C GLY A 132 8.07 7.66 13.59
N ILE A 133 7.41 6.62 14.10
CA ILE A 133 7.52 5.23 13.57
C ILE A 133 6.85 5.14 12.19
N ILE A 134 5.84 5.97 11.94
CA ILE A 134 5.10 6.07 10.68
C ILE A 134 5.73 7.17 9.81
N GLY A 135 5.90 6.90 8.51
CA GLY A 135 6.44 7.88 7.56
C GLY A 135 5.49 9.07 7.35
N ASN A 136 6.04 10.20 6.91
CA ASN A 136 5.26 11.36 6.52
C ASN A 136 4.66 11.14 5.13
N ASP A 137 3.45 10.66 5.10
CA ASP A 137 2.70 10.47 3.87
C ASP A 137 2.10 11.81 3.40
N PRO A 138 1.95 12.04 2.08
CA PRO A 138 1.31 13.26 1.60
C PRO A 138 -0.15 13.27 2.04
N ILE A 139 -0.55 14.36 2.69
CA ILE A 139 -1.92 14.55 3.18
C ILE A 139 -2.80 15.11 2.07
N THR A 140 -2.25 16.01 1.24
CA THR A 140 -3.02 16.68 0.18
C THR A 140 -2.54 16.28 -1.22
N PHE A 141 -3.46 16.32 -2.18
CA PHE A 141 -3.16 16.07 -3.59
C PHE A 141 -2.25 17.19 -4.13
N GLY A 142 -1.15 16.79 -4.77
CA GLY A 142 -0.12 17.74 -5.24
C GLY A 142 1.07 17.87 -4.29
N GLU A 143 0.93 17.50 -3.03
CA GLU A 143 2.07 17.38 -2.13
C GLU A 143 2.88 16.12 -2.45
N VAL A 144 4.18 16.25 -2.40
CA VAL A 144 5.12 15.14 -2.54
C VAL A 144 6.17 15.25 -1.45
N ASN A 145 6.09 14.37 -0.47
CA ASN A 145 7.21 14.15 0.43
C ASN A 145 8.28 13.35 -0.31
N LEU A 146 9.33 14.04 -0.76
CA LEU A 146 10.38 13.44 -1.58
C LEU A 146 11.08 12.27 -0.88
N GLY A 147 11.32 12.38 0.43
CA GLY A 147 11.94 11.32 1.21
C GLY A 147 11.09 10.06 1.26
N SER A 148 9.80 10.20 1.59
CA SER A 148 8.83 9.11 1.60
C SER A 148 8.66 8.50 0.21
N MET A 149 8.56 9.34 -0.82
CA MET A 149 8.43 8.89 -2.20
C MET A 149 9.65 8.07 -2.66
N LEU A 150 10.88 8.53 -2.41
CA LEU A 150 12.10 7.81 -2.78
C LEU A 150 12.27 6.51 -1.99
N PHE A 151 11.91 6.52 -0.71
CA PHE A 151 11.91 5.32 0.12
C PHE A 151 10.93 4.27 -0.45
N MET A 152 9.71 4.65 -0.78
CA MET A 152 8.71 3.75 -1.38
C MET A 152 9.08 3.33 -2.81
N ALA A 153 9.66 4.23 -3.61
CA ALA A 153 10.17 3.93 -4.95
C ALA A 153 11.27 2.87 -4.93
N SER A 154 12.11 2.84 -3.89
CA SER A 154 13.13 1.81 -3.71
C SER A 154 12.52 0.41 -3.62
N PHE A 155 11.45 0.22 -2.86
CA PHE A 155 10.73 -1.05 -2.79
C PHE A 155 10.07 -1.41 -4.13
N PHE A 156 9.51 -0.43 -4.83
CA PHE A 156 8.95 -0.63 -6.16
C PHE A 156 10.01 -1.12 -7.16
N LEU A 157 11.20 -0.51 -7.16
CA LEU A 157 12.32 -0.91 -8.01
C LEU A 157 12.86 -2.30 -7.65
N ILE A 158 13.02 -2.61 -6.36
CA ILE A 158 13.39 -3.97 -5.90
C ILE A 158 12.38 -4.98 -6.44
N GLY A 159 11.09 -4.68 -6.37
CA GLY A 159 10.04 -5.54 -6.91
C GLY A 159 10.18 -5.77 -8.42
N MET A 160 10.43 -4.72 -9.21
CA MET A 160 10.65 -4.83 -10.65
C MET A 160 11.86 -5.72 -11.00
N GLN A 161 12.95 -5.57 -10.28
CA GLN A 161 14.17 -6.35 -10.46
C GLN A 161 13.99 -7.81 -10.02
N ALA A 162 13.21 -8.05 -8.96
CA ALA A 162 12.90 -9.39 -8.46
C ALA A 162 12.18 -10.26 -9.51
N TYR A 163 11.38 -9.64 -10.39
CA TYR A 163 10.66 -10.35 -11.45
C TYR A 163 11.58 -11.20 -12.36
N LYS A 164 12.76 -10.70 -12.70
CA LYS A 164 13.73 -11.40 -13.54
C LYS A 164 14.73 -12.26 -12.76
N SER A 165 14.69 -12.25 -11.44
CA SER A 165 15.71 -12.82 -10.57
C SER A 165 15.23 -14.11 -9.88
N SER A 166 15.02 -15.19 -10.66
CA SER A 166 14.50 -16.48 -10.13
C SER A 166 15.34 -17.03 -8.98
N LYS A 167 16.68 -17.02 -9.11
CA LYS A 167 17.59 -17.47 -8.05
C LYS A 167 17.45 -16.68 -6.76
N PHE A 168 17.16 -15.37 -6.85
CA PHE A 168 16.88 -14.54 -5.67
C PHE A 168 15.60 -15.01 -4.99
N LEU A 169 14.52 -15.22 -5.76
CA LEU A 169 13.24 -15.70 -5.23
C LEU A 169 13.36 -17.08 -4.60
N GLU A 170 14.08 -18.00 -5.23
CA GLU A 170 14.36 -19.33 -4.67
C GLU A 170 15.13 -19.26 -3.34
N ASN A 171 16.12 -18.36 -3.24
CA ASN A 171 16.86 -18.14 -2.00
C ASN A 171 16.00 -17.58 -0.89
N LEU A 172 15.03 -16.68 -1.21
CA LEU A 172 14.09 -16.14 -0.22
C LEU A 172 13.18 -17.23 0.37
N GLN A 173 12.80 -18.25 -0.40
CA GLN A 173 11.95 -19.35 0.08
C GLN A 173 12.62 -20.22 1.13
N ARG A 174 13.95 -20.19 1.24
CA ARG A 174 14.67 -21.07 2.17
C ARG A 174 14.42 -20.65 3.61
N THR A 175 13.99 -21.60 4.43
CA THR A 175 13.67 -21.38 5.86
C THR A 175 14.82 -20.72 6.61
N ARG A 176 16.06 -21.06 6.27
CA ARG A 176 17.27 -20.46 6.86
C ARG A 176 17.42 -18.95 6.63
N PHE A 177 16.70 -18.39 5.66
CA PHE A 177 16.68 -16.95 5.41
C PHE A 177 15.50 -16.29 6.13
N TRP A 178 14.26 -16.63 5.76
CA TRP A 178 13.09 -15.88 6.20
C TRP A 178 12.78 -16.05 7.68
N LEU A 179 13.03 -17.21 8.28
CA LEU A 179 12.66 -17.45 9.68
C LEU A 179 13.52 -16.66 10.66
N PRO A 180 14.86 -16.73 10.64
CA PRO A 180 15.68 -15.90 11.53
C PRO A 180 15.47 -14.41 11.31
N SER A 181 15.39 -13.98 10.03
CA SER A 181 15.18 -12.57 9.71
C SER A 181 13.83 -12.07 10.22
N LEU A 182 12.75 -12.85 10.06
CA LEU A 182 11.44 -12.50 10.58
C LEU A 182 11.45 -12.34 12.10
N ILE A 183 12.06 -13.28 12.81
CA ILE A 183 12.15 -13.23 14.28
C ILE A 183 12.95 -12.01 14.73
N VAL A 184 14.19 -11.87 14.28
CA VAL A 184 15.10 -10.79 14.72
C VAL A 184 14.51 -9.41 14.40
N PHE A 185 14.05 -9.19 13.18
CA PHE A 185 13.60 -7.85 12.77
C PHE A 185 12.17 -7.51 13.18
N SER A 186 11.36 -8.48 13.63
CA SER A 186 10.08 -8.20 14.29
C SER A 186 10.26 -7.58 15.69
N PHE A 187 11.34 -7.87 16.37
CA PHE A 187 11.60 -7.28 17.68
C PHE A 187 12.09 -5.83 17.62
N ILE A 188 12.61 -5.35 16.49
CA ILE A 188 13.08 -3.97 16.38
C ILE A 188 11.94 -2.96 16.60
N PRO A 189 10.79 -3.02 15.89
CA PRO A 189 9.67 -2.12 16.16
C PRO A 189 9.17 -2.19 17.61
N ILE A 190 9.11 -3.40 18.20
CA ILE A 190 8.70 -3.58 19.60
C ILE A 190 9.70 -2.90 20.53
N GLY A 191 11.00 -3.11 20.30
CA GLY A 191 12.04 -2.45 21.08
C GLY A 191 11.99 -0.93 21.01
N LEU A 192 11.69 -0.37 19.83
CA LEU A 192 11.52 1.07 19.63
C LEU A 192 10.29 1.62 20.36
N LEU A 193 9.18 0.88 20.38
CA LEU A 193 7.99 1.25 21.13
C LEU A 193 8.25 1.23 22.65
N VAL A 194 8.94 0.21 23.16
CA VAL A 194 9.32 0.13 24.59
C VAL A 194 10.25 1.27 24.94
N TRP A 195 11.24 1.57 24.12
CA TRP A 195 12.14 2.71 24.34
C TRP A 195 11.39 4.04 24.41
N GLY A 196 10.48 4.28 23.45
CA GLY A 196 9.66 5.48 23.46
C GLY A 196 8.79 5.59 24.70
N GLY A 197 8.17 4.48 25.14
CA GLY A 197 7.37 4.42 26.37
C GLY A 197 8.16 4.73 27.64
N VAL A 198 9.47 4.38 27.69
CA VAL A 198 10.36 4.76 28.81
C VAL A 198 10.60 6.27 28.87
N LYS A 199 10.43 6.99 27.75
CA LYS A 199 10.61 8.44 27.64
C LYS A 199 9.31 9.24 27.77
N ASP A 200 8.23 8.64 28.21
CA ASP A 200 6.88 9.24 28.32
C ASP A 200 6.27 9.73 26.98
N ASP A 201 7.01 9.64 25.87
CA ASP A 201 6.51 9.91 24.52
C ASP A 201 7.15 8.93 23.52
N PRO A 202 6.41 7.88 23.13
CA PRO A 202 6.91 6.85 22.23
C PRO A 202 7.26 7.35 20.83
N PHE A 203 6.95 8.58 20.50
CA PHE A 203 7.18 9.18 19.18
C PHE A 203 8.15 10.36 19.20
N ALA A 204 8.52 10.88 20.38
CA ALA A 204 9.43 12.01 20.52
C ALA A 204 10.88 11.57 20.72
N PHE A 205 11.64 11.62 19.65
CA PHE A 205 13.09 11.50 19.69
C PHE A 205 13.71 12.89 19.64
N SER A 206 14.34 13.33 20.71
CA SER A 206 14.80 14.72 20.88
C SER A 206 16.19 15.02 20.27
N GLY A 207 16.98 13.99 20.04
CA GLY A 207 18.33 14.12 19.53
C GLY A 207 18.45 13.77 18.04
N LEU A 208 19.16 14.58 17.24
CA LEU A 208 19.40 14.31 15.82
C LEU A 208 20.01 12.93 15.57
N LEU A 209 20.99 12.53 16.39
CA LEU A 209 21.63 11.21 16.29
C LEU A 209 20.67 10.08 16.61
N GLU A 210 19.84 10.23 17.64
CA GLU A 210 18.81 9.27 18.04
C GLU A 210 17.79 9.08 16.92
N LEU A 211 17.30 10.17 16.33
CA LEU A 211 16.43 10.19 15.18
C LEU A 211 17.00 9.39 14.00
N TRP A 212 18.28 9.64 13.67
CA TRP A 212 18.95 8.93 12.59
C TRP A 212 19.08 7.43 12.87
N ILE A 213 19.44 7.03 14.09
CA ILE A 213 19.57 5.63 14.48
C ILE A 213 18.22 4.92 14.37
N VAL A 214 17.17 5.49 14.97
CA VAL A 214 15.83 4.91 14.97
C VAL A 214 15.28 4.74 13.56
N ASN A 215 15.42 5.78 12.74
CA ASN A 215 14.94 5.73 11.36
C ASN A 215 15.73 4.73 10.51
N SER A 216 17.05 4.66 10.68
CA SER A 216 17.89 3.67 9.99
C SER A 216 17.53 2.24 10.37
N LEU A 217 17.33 1.96 11.65
CA LEU A 217 16.85 0.66 12.12
C LEU A 217 15.47 0.31 11.55
N SER A 218 14.57 1.30 11.49
CA SER A 218 13.24 1.13 10.87
C SER A 218 13.34 0.79 9.38
N GLY A 219 14.26 1.42 8.65
CA GLY A 219 14.52 1.12 7.24
C GLY A 219 15.06 -0.31 7.02
N CYS A 220 16.02 -0.72 7.87
CA CYS A 220 16.53 -2.10 7.88
C CYS A 220 15.41 -3.10 8.16
N ALA A 221 14.63 -2.85 9.22
CA ALA A 221 13.52 -3.72 9.59
C ALA A 221 12.48 -3.80 8.46
N ALA A 222 12.12 -2.68 7.85
CA ALA A 222 11.16 -2.65 6.76
C ALA A 222 11.60 -3.53 5.57
N LEU A 223 12.86 -3.43 5.13
CA LEU A 223 13.38 -4.25 4.03
C LEU A 223 13.38 -5.73 4.41
N LEU A 224 13.98 -6.08 5.52
CA LEU A 224 14.19 -7.48 5.89
C LEU A 224 12.89 -8.17 6.27
N LEU A 225 11.95 -7.47 6.93
CA LEU A 225 10.61 -8.01 7.19
C LEU A 225 9.82 -8.22 5.90
N VAL A 226 9.85 -7.29 4.96
CA VAL A 226 9.18 -7.44 3.65
C VAL A 226 9.70 -8.64 2.89
N LEU A 227 11.02 -8.81 2.83
CA LEU A 227 11.64 -9.96 2.15
C LEU A 227 11.35 -11.27 2.90
N SER A 228 11.32 -11.25 4.22
CA SER A 228 11.02 -12.44 5.05
C SER A 228 9.56 -12.86 4.90
N ILE A 229 8.62 -11.93 4.93
CA ILE A 229 7.19 -12.20 4.70
C ILE A 229 6.98 -12.76 3.28
N MET A 230 7.66 -12.18 2.28
CA MET A 230 7.60 -12.71 0.91
C MET A 230 8.17 -14.13 0.83
N GLY A 231 9.32 -14.39 1.45
CA GLY A 231 9.93 -15.71 1.52
C GLY A 231 9.03 -16.74 2.22
N LEU A 232 8.43 -16.36 3.35
CA LEU A 232 7.46 -17.19 4.07
C LEU A 232 6.23 -17.50 3.21
N ALA A 233 5.67 -16.49 2.57
CA ALA A 233 4.51 -16.66 1.69
C ALA A 233 4.82 -17.62 0.53
N MET A 234 5.94 -17.44 -0.14
CA MET A 234 6.39 -18.31 -1.23
C MET A 234 6.72 -19.75 -0.75
N HIS A 235 7.20 -19.91 0.48
CA HIS A 235 7.47 -21.22 1.08
C HIS A 235 6.19 -21.98 1.44
N LYS A 236 5.18 -21.27 2.00
CA LYS A 236 3.93 -21.87 2.51
C LYS A 236 2.83 -21.98 1.46
N ILE A 237 2.79 -21.09 0.51
CA ILE A 237 1.74 -20.98 -0.50
C ILE A 237 2.21 -21.64 -1.79
N SER A 238 2.07 -22.96 -1.88
CA SER A 238 2.43 -23.73 -3.09
C SER A 238 1.34 -23.71 -4.16
N SER A 239 0.08 -23.49 -3.77
CA SER A 239 -1.04 -23.44 -4.70
C SER A 239 -2.06 -22.39 -4.30
N SER A 240 -2.71 -21.75 -5.28
CA SER A 240 -3.78 -20.80 -5.04
C SER A 240 -5.10 -21.52 -4.71
N GLY A 241 -5.32 -21.85 -3.44
CA GLY A 241 -6.60 -22.36 -2.96
C GLY A 241 -7.76 -21.36 -3.18
N HIS A 242 -9.00 -21.82 -3.07
CA HIS A 242 -10.18 -20.97 -3.24
C HIS A 242 -10.21 -19.78 -2.28
N ILE A 243 -9.85 -20.00 -1.02
CA ILE A 243 -9.79 -18.95 0.02
C ILE A 243 -8.77 -17.87 -0.35
N LEU A 244 -7.58 -18.24 -0.80
CA LEU A 244 -6.55 -17.29 -1.18
C LEU A 244 -6.99 -16.43 -2.38
N ARG A 245 -7.59 -17.05 -3.41
CA ARG A 245 -8.14 -16.29 -4.55
C ARG A 245 -9.24 -15.33 -4.13
N TRP A 246 -10.08 -15.74 -3.19
CA TRP A 246 -11.14 -14.90 -2.63
C TRP A 246 -10.54 -13.71 -1.86
N LEU A 247 -9.55 -13.92 -0.98
CA LEU A 247 -8.84 -12.85 -0.26
C LEU A 247 -8.14 -11.88 -1.20
N VAL A 248 -7.45 -12.39 -2.22
CA VAL A 248 -6.79 -11.55 -3.24
C VAL A 248 -7.81 -10.67 -3.98
N LYS A 249 -8.98 -11.22 -4.31
CA LYS A 249 -10.06 -10.47 -4.95
C LYS A 249 -10.58 -9.34 -4.08
N LEU A 250 -10.65 -9.54 -2.78
CA LEU A 250 -11.16 -8.56 -1.82
C LEU A 250 -10.11 -7.58 -1.31
N SER A 251 -8.82 -7.87 -1.50
CA SER A 251 -7.73 -7.05 -0.94
C SER A 251 -7.81 -5.58 -1.35
N TYR A 252 -8.14 -5.29 -2.60
CA TYR A 252 -8.25 -3.93 -3.08
C TYR A 252 -9.52 -3.20 -2.58
N PRO A 253 -10.73 -3.76 -2.66
CA PRO A 253 -11.89 -3.18 -1.99
C PRO A 253 -11.67 -2.95 -0.48
N ILE A 254 -11.08 -3.92 0.23
CA ILE A 254 -10.76 -3.76 1.65
C ILE A 254 -9.80 -2.58 1.85
N TYR A 255 -8.71 -2.50 1.09
CA TYR A 255 -7.77 -1.39 1.19
C TYR A 255 -8.46 -0.02 1.02
N VAL A 256 -9.35 0.08 0.05
CA VAL A 256 -10.00 1.36 -0.27
C VAL A 256 -10.96 1.83 0.83
N PHE A 257 -11.70 0.92 1.44
CA PHE A 257 -12.78 1.27 2.36
C PHE A 257 -12.47 1.03 3.85
N HIS A 258 -11.39 0.31 4.20
CA HIS A 258 -11.17 -0.15 5.58
C HIS A 258 -11.08 0.98 6.60
N LEU A 259 -10.33 2.04 6.30
CA LEU A 259 -10.03 3.09 7.28
C LEU A 259 -11.30 3.81 7.73
N MET A 260 -12.20 4.10 6.81
CA MET A 260 -13.51 4.67 7.09
C MET A 260 -14.26 3.92 8.20
N PHE A 261 -14.30 2.58 8.11
CA PHE A 261 -15.01 1.78 9.11
C PHE A 261 -14.23 1.58 10.39
N VAL A 262 -12.90 1.48 10.31
CA VAL A 262 -12.06 1.42 11.50
C VAL A 262 -12.29 2.68 12.35
N ILE A 263 -12.19 3.86 11.77
CA ILE A 263 -12.33 5.13 12.49
C ILE A 263 -13.75 5.29 13.04
N SER A 264 -14.78 5.10 12.20
CA SER A 264 -16.18 5.29 12.62
C SER A 264 -16.59 4.34 13.73
N VAL A 265 -16.22 3.06 13.65
CA VAL A 265 -16.57 2.07 14.67
C VAL A 265 -15.75 2.29 15.94
N SER A 266 -14.45 2.47 15.82
CA SER A 266 -13.59 2.72 16.99
C SER A 266 -14.01 4.01 17.71
N GLY A 267 -14.23 5.11 16.98
CA GLY A 267 -14.69 6.37 17.55
C GLY A 267 -16.05 6.23 18.27
N THR A 268 -16.99 5.49 17.68
CA THR A 268 -18.29 5.21 18.31
C THR A 268 -18.14 4.41 19.61
N LEU A 269 -17.32 3.38 19.60
CA LEU A 269 -17.08 2.55 20.80
C LEU A 269 -16.38 3.35 21.90
N MET A 270 -15.39 4.18 21.54
CA MET A 270 -14.74 5.08 22.51
C MET A 270 -15.71 6.08 23.09
N PHE A 271 -16.61 6.65 22.30
CA PHE A 271 -17.63 7.57 22.77
C PHE A 271 -18.55 6.96 23.83
N PHE A 272 -18.87 5.65 23.69
CA PHE A 272 -19.66 4.90 24.69
C PHE A 272 -18.83 4.35 25.87
N GLY A 273 -17.53 4.65 25.92
CA GLY A 273 -16.66 4.23 27.02
C GLY A 273 -16.34 2.73 27.05
N PHE A 274 -16.35 2.08 25.87
CA PHE A 274 -15.92 0.68 25.78
C PHE A 274 -14.43 0.52 26.08
N ASN A 275 -14.05 -0.66 26.58
CA ASN A 275 -12.66 -1.01 26.89
C ASN A 275 -11.78 -0.96 25.62
N ASP A 276 -10.55 -0.45 25.73
CA ASP A 276 -9.61 -0.24 24.62
C ASP A 276 -9.36 -1.51 23.79
N TRP A 277 -9.25 -2.68 24.43
CA TRP A 277 -9.09 -3.95 23.73
C TRP A 277 -10.29 -4.30 22.85
N LEU A 278 -11.48 -4.00 23.32
CA LEU A 278 -12.71 -4.20 22.54
C LEU A 278 -12.81 -3.22 21.37
N VAL A 279 -12.42 -1.97 21.59
CA VAL A 279 -12.32 -0.94 20.55
C VAL A 279 -11.37 -1.37 19.45
N VAL A 280 -10.17 -1.83 19.80
CA VAL A 280 -9.18 -2.31 18.83
C VAL A 280 -9.69 -3.55 18.08
N LEU A 281 -10.25 -4.52 18.77
CA LEU A 281 -10.74 -5.77 18.15
C LEU A 281 -11.89 -5.52 17.19
N LEU A 282 -12.89 -4.76 17.62
CA LEU A 282 -14.08 -4.48 16.80
C LEU A 282 -13.78 -3.46 15.69
N GLY A 283 -12.92 -2.49 15.95
CA GLY A 283 -12.40 -1.59 14.92
C GLY A 283 -11.69 -2.36 13.80
N PHE A 284 -10.77 -3.24 14.14
CA PHE A 284 -10.09 -4.11 13.17
C PHE A 284 -11.06 -5.02 12.40
N ALA A 285 -11.98 -5.68 13.12
CA ALA A 285 -12.99 -6.53 12.49
C ALA A 285 -13.89 -5.75 11.52
N SER A 286 -14.29 -4.54 11.89
CA SER A 286 -15.11 -3.65 11.06
C SER A 286 -14.39 -3.26 9.77
N GLY A 287 -13.09 -2.97 9.84
CA GLY A 287 -12.25 -2.64 8.68
C GLY A 287 -12.12 -3.77 7.65
N ILE A 288 -12.47 -5.01 8.02
CA ILE A 288 -12.52 -6.15 7.09
C ILE A 288 -13.96 -6.44 6.66
N LEU A 289 -14.88 -6.57 7.62
CA LEU A 289 -16.23 -7.04 7.37
C LEU A 289 -17.06 -6.06 6.55
N PHE A 290 -17.06 -4.77 6.89
CA PHE A 290 -17.88 -3.79 6.18
C PHE A 290 -17.43 -3.56 4.72
N PRO A 291 -16.13 -3.43 4.39
CA PRO A 291 -15.72 -3.40 3.00
C PRO A 291 -16.14 -4.62 2.18
N VAL A 292 -16.10 -5.80 2.79
CA VAL A 292 -16.60 -7.04 2.13
C VAL A 292 -18.10 -6.97 1.88
N ILE A 293 -18.88 -6.49 2.85
CA ILE A 293 -20.33 -6.30 2.68
C ILE A 293 -20.61 -5.28 1.57
N ILE A 294 -19.95 -4.11 1.58
CA ILE A 294 -20.11 -3.08 0.54
C ILE A 294 -19.73 -3.64 -0.83
N TYR A 295 -18.64 -4.38 -0.91
CA TYR A 295 -18.24 -4.98 -2.17
C TYR A 295 -19.31 -5.88 -2.75
N TYR A 296 -19.88 -6.80 -1.96
CA TYR A 296 -20.90 -7.72 -2.44
C TYR A 296 -22.29 -7.09 -2.62
N ALA A 297 -22.63 -6.07 -1.83
CA ALA A 297 -23.92 -5.39 -1.93
C ALA A 297 -23.99 -4.43 -3.13
N PHE A 298 -22.90 -3.66 -3.38
CA PHE A 298 -22.96 -2.53 -4.31
C PHE A 298 -21.99 -2.62 -5.48
N ILE A 299 -20.88 -3.36 -5.38
CA ILE A 299 -19.80 -3.33 -6.37
C ILE A 299 -19.78 -4.57 -7.25
N ALA A 300 -19.87 -5.77 -6.67
CA ALA A 300 -19.63 -7.03 -7.36
C ALA A 300 -20.54 -7.30 -8.57
N TRP A 301 -21.72 -6.68 -8.60
CA TRP A 301 -22.74 -6.86 -9.63
C TRP A 301 -22.89 -5.67 -10.57
N THR A 302 -21.98 -4.73 -10.50
CA THR A 302 -21.96 -3.48 -11.28
C THR A 302 -20.68 -3.37 -12.11
N PRO A 303 -20.61 -2.46 -13.11
CA PRO A 303 -19.38 -2.16 -13.83
C PRO A 303 -18.22 -1.73 -12.95
N LEU A 304 -18.47 -1.25 -11.73
CA LEU A 304 -17.43 -0.88 -10.77
C LEU A 304 -16.50 -2.07 -10.43
N ASP A 305 -17.01 -3.31 -10.48
CA ASP A 305 -16.19 -4.50 -10.25
C ASP A 305 -15.02 -4.64 -11.25
N TRP A 306 -15.14 -4.06 -12.45
CA TRP A 306 -14.04 -4.04 -13.42
C TRP A 306 -12.85 -3.20 -12.95
N ILE A 307 -13.15 -2.12 -12.24
CA ILE A 307 -12.12 -1.23 -11.68
C ILE A 307 -11.33 -1.99 -10.61
N PHE A 308 -12.03 -2.69 -9.72
CA PHE A 308 -11.39 -3.41 -8.61
C PHE A 308 -10.72 -4.71 -9.06
N ASN A 309 -11.40 -5.56 -9.80
CA ASN A 309 -10.96 -6.91 -10.12
C ASN A 309 -10.53 -7.13 -11.57
N GLY A 310 -10.81 -6.17 -12.45
CA GLY A 310 -10.64 -6.31 -13.89
C GLY A 310 -11.75 -7.15 -14.52
N TYR A 311 -11.96 -6.93 -15.81
CA TYR A 311 -13.08 -7.54 -16.56
C TYR A 311 -13.09 -9.07 -16.47
N LYS A 312 -11.94 -9.73 -16.61
CA LYS A 312 -11.85 -11.19 -16.63
C LYS A 312 -12.30 -11.85 -15.33
N ASN A 313 -12.10 -11.18 -14.20
CA ASN A 313 -12.39 -11.71 -12.86
C ASN A 313 -13.70 -11.17 -12.27
N SER A 314 -14.37 -10.26 -13.00
CA SER A 314 -15.63 -9.65 -12.57
C SER A 314 -16.80 -10.61 -12.68
N LYS A 315 -17.72 -10.49 -11.72
CA LYS A 315 -19.03 -11.17 -11.78
C LYS A 315 -19.97 -10.46 -12.75
N TYR A 316 -19.78 -9.17 -12.99
CA TYR A 316 -20.60 -8.41 -13.92
C TYR A 316 -20.11 -8.61 -15.35
N GLN A 317 -20.94 -9.20 -16.20
CA GLN A 317 -20.70 -9.40 -17.61
C GLN A 317 -21.68 -8.55 -18.44
N PRO A 318 -21.21 -7.56 -19.22
CA PRO A 318 -22.11 -6.71 -19.98
C PRO A 318 -22.73 -7.43 -21.15
N LYS A 319 -24.00 -7.11 -21.44
CA LYS A 319 -24.73 -7.65 -22.60
C LYS A 319 -24.48 -6.86 -23.88
N SER A 320 -24.01 -5.59 -23.80
CA SER A 320 -23.80 -4.73 -24.97
C SER A 320 -22.40 -4.87 -25.58
N ALA A 321 -22.32 -4.91 -26.91
CA ALA A 321 -21.03 -5.00 -27.63
C ALA A 321 -20.09 -3.82 -27.35
N LEU A 322 -20.61 -2.62 -27.11
CA LEU A 322 -19.83 -1.44 -26.77
C LEU A 322 -19.15 -1.61 -25.41
N MET A 323 -19.92 -2.05 -24.41
CA MET A 323 -19.40 -2.29 -23.06
C MET A 323 -18.36 -3.43 -23.03
N VAL A 324 -18.55 -4.48 -23.83
CA VAL A 324 -17.56 -5.55 -24.01
C VAL A 324 -16.25 -5.01 -24.59
N ARG A 325 -16.31 -4.07 -25.56
CA ARG A 325 -15.10 -3.44 -26.10
C ARG A 325 -14.36 -2.63 -25.05
N LEU A 326 -15.05 -1.76 -24.30
CA LEU A 326 -14.45 -0.96 -23.22
C LEU A 326 -13.84 -1.85 -22.13
N ALA A 327 -14.55 -2.88 -21.74
CA ALA A 327 -14.10 -3.82 -20.71
C ALA A 327 -12.84 -4.62 -21.07
N ARG A 328 -12.52 -4.79 -22.35
CA ARG A 328 -11.29 -5.49 -22.79
C ARG A 328 -10.00 -4.74 -22.45
N TYR A 329 -10.09 -3.43 -22.24
CA TYR A 329 -8.96 -2.60 -21.82
C TYR A 329 -8.77 -2.59 -20.28
N LEU A 330 -9.74 -3.01 -19.53
CA LEU A 330 -9.75 -3.16 -18.06
C LEU A 330 -9.49 -4.60 -17.64
#